data_9b72e7cbb185f50403ffb8a961fbf1c1
#
_entry.id   9b72e7cbb185f50403ffb8a961fbf1c1
#
_cell.length_a   1.000
_cell.length_b   1.000
_cell.length_c   1.000
_cell.angle_alpha   90.00
_cell.angle_beta   90.00
_cell.angle_gamma   90.00
#
_symmetry.space_group_name_H-M   'P 1'
#
loop_
_entity.id
_entity.type
_entity.pdbx_description
1 polymer ?
#
loop_
_entity_poly.entity_id
_entity_poly.type
_entity_poly.pdbx_seq_one_letter_code
_entity_poly.pdbx_strand_id
1 'polypeptide(L)'
;MQPGGDIAKFLAQFPLFKGLDPLALADLGRIVELFEVEPGATLFRQGDAGNGLYLVTDGAIQIHARAPGDEAVHIVSISSGGLVGEAALLDGSPRSATVTTTIGATGYFIPRERFEAQVRDSRPAAFALVDRVRGEVARRIRETISSIAALPLSAVVAGGRSHGIYRQGPTKSDADVAALLGSLAPFAAMTPKQATSLAGKGECITIARGELIAPAGSPGEWLHIVLRGALRTAIPRGDSCEQLLLHGPGDLLGLLALLDEGPLASELSVREDAILLRIDRATFEALRKGEGEGAQALFLAANRQLVRDLRRLTRHLGRALGLLAFNAGGSADV
;
A
#
# COMPACT_ATOMS: atom_id res chain seq x y z
N MET A 1 -32.73 -23.42 -0.82
CA MET A 1 -31.90 -22.37 -0.20
C MET A 1 -30.90 -21.92 -1.26
N GLN A 2 -30.82 -20.65 -1.62
CA GLN A 2 -29.84 -20.18 -2.61
C GLN A 2 -28.47 -20.07 -1.90
N PRO A 3 -27.42 -20.72 -2.42
CA PRO A 3 -26.11 -20.75 -1.75
C PRO A 3 -25.49 -19.33 -1.55
N GLY A 4 -25.91 -18.34 -2.32
CA GLY A 4 -25.39 -16.98 -2.21
C GLY A 4 -25.85 -16.16 -1.00
N GLY A 5 -27.01 -16.48 -0.39
CA GLY A 5 -27.55 -15.72 0.75
C GLY A 5 -26.80 -15.99 2.07
N ASP A 6 -26.32 -17.21 2.25
CA ASP A 6 -25.55 -17.59 3.44
C ASP A 6 -24.10 -17.06 3.35
N ILE A 7 -23.52 -17.05 2.15
CA ILE A 7 -22.19 -16.47 1.90
C ILE A 7 -22.20 -14.95 2.12
N ALA A 8 -23.23 -14.23 1.64
CA ALA A 8 -23.35 -12.78 1.84
C ALA A 8 -23.43 -12.40 3.33
N LYS A 9 -24.21 -13.16 4.13
CA LYS A 9 -24.29 -12.97 5.59
C LYS A 9 -22.95 -13.23 6.27
N PHE A 10 -22.21 -14.21 5.77
CA PHE A 10 -20.90 -14.54 6.28
C PHE A 10 -19.86 -13.45 5.92
N LEU A 11 -19.83 -12.99 4.67
CA LEU A 11 -18.98 -11.89 4.24
C LEU A 11 -19.21 -10.62 5.07
N ALA A 12 -20.47 -10.32 5.45
CA ALA A 12 -20.82 -9.16 6.28
C ALA A 12 -20.10 -9.15 7.65
N GLN A 13 -19.65 -10.30 8.14
CA GLN A 13 -18.94 -10.42 9.43
C GLN A 13 -17.46 -10.01 9.33
N PHE A 14 -16.88 -10.02 8.12
CA PHE A 14 -15.50 -9.62 7.95
C PHE A 14 -15.34 -8.10 8.06
N PRO A 15 -14.32 -7.62 8.78
CA PRO A 15 -14.02 -6.18 8.88
C PRO A 15 -13.93 -5.48 7.51
N LEU A 16 -13.35 -6.16 6.52
CA LEU A 16 -13.20 -5.68 5.15
C LEU A 16 -14.53 -5.30 4.49
N PHE A 17 -15.62 -6.02 4.80
CA PHE A 17 -16.92 -5.82 4.16
C PHE A 17 -17.94 -5.10 5.05
N LYS A 18 -17.54 -4.70 6.25
CA LYS A 18 -18.42 -4.02 7.20
C LYS A 18 -19.03 -2.74 6.57
N GLY A 19 -20.36 -2.66 6.58
CA GLY A 19 -21.08 -1.51 6.05
C GLY A 19 -21.24 -1.48 4.52
N LEU A 20 -20.90 -2.57 3.82
CA LEU A 20 -21.29 -2.72 2.42
C LEU A 20 -22.79 -3.00 2.32
N ASP A 21 -23.39 -2.51 1.22
CA ASP A 21 -24.78 -2.78 0.87
C ASP A 21 -25.02 -4.30 0.73
N PRO A 22 -26.15 -4.85 1.22
CA PRO A 22 -26.48 -6.26 1.08
C PRO A 22 -26.47 -6.78 -0.37
N LEU A 23 -26.84 -5.96 -1.36
CA LEU A 23 -26.76 -6.34 -2.77
C LEU A 23 -25.31 -6.48 -3.23
N ALA A 24 -24.44 -5.58 -2.79
CA ALA A 24 -23.01 -5.66 -3.06
C ALA A 24 -22.40 -6.94 -2.44
N LEU A 25 -22.76 -7.29 -1.22
CA LEU A 25 -22.35 -8.55 -0.56
C LEU A 25 -22.85 -9.78 -1.31
N ALA A 26 -24.10 -9.75 -1.81
CA ALA A 26 -24.64 -10.84 -2.61
C ALA A 26 -23.93 -11.00 -3.95
N ASP A 27 -23.57 -9.90 -4.62
CA ASP A 27 -22.79 -9.93 -5.85
C ASP A 27 -21.38 -10.48 -5.63
N LEU A 28 -20.69 -10.07 -4.56
CA LEU A 28 -19.41 -10.65 -4.16
C LEU A 28 -19.54 -12.13 -3.78
N GLY A 29 -20.61 -12.51 -3.09
CA GLY A 29 -20.88 -13.90 -2.72
C GLY A 29 -21.02 -14.88 -3.91
N ARG A 30 -21.31 -14.36 -5.12
CA ARG A 30 -21.39 -15.19 -6.34
C ARG A 30 -20.04 -15.52 -6.94
N ILE A 31 -19.01 -14.78 -6.61
CA ILE A 31 -17.67 -14.94 -7.20
C ILE A 31 -16.67 -15.62 -6.26
N VAL A 32 -17.02 -15.82 -4.98
CA VAL A 32 -16.13 -16.46 -4.03
C VAL A 32 -16.17 -17.98 -4.16
N GLU A 33 -15.06 -18.63 -3.83
CA GLU A 33 -14.88 -20.08 -3.75
C GLU A 33 -14.42 -20.43 -2.34
N LEU A 34 -14.76 -21.63 -1.85
CA LEU A 34 -14.19 -22.14 -0.62
C LEU A 34 -12.74 -22.58 -0.85
N PHE A 35 -11.87 -22.35 0.13
CA PHE A 35 -10.55 -22.95 0.15
C PHE A 35 -10.30 -23.63 1.50
N GLU A 36 -9.47 -24.65 1.46
CA GLU A 36 -8.95 -25.37 2.60
C GLU A 36 -7.48 -25.69 2.38
N VAL A 37 -6.67 -25.49 3.41
CA VAL A 37 -5.24 -25.77 3.40
C VAL A 37 -4.87 -26.56 4.62
N GLU A 38 -4.25 -27.72 4.39
CA GLU A 38 -3.85 -28.66 5.43
C GLU A 38 -2.74 -28.08 6.35
N PRO A 39 -2.67 -28.54 7.61
CA PRO A 39 -1.58 -28.20 8.51
C PRO A 39 -0.19 -28.44 7.87
N GLY A 40 0.72 -27.47 8.02
CA GLY A 40 2.08 -27.53 7.46
C GLY A 40 2.20 -27.18 5.97
N ALA A 41 1.09 -26.96 5.28
CA ALA A 41 1.12 -26.67 3.84
C ALA A 41 1.44 -25.21 3.51
N THR A 42 1.82 -24.99 2.24
CA THR A 42 2.04 -23.66 1.65
C THR A 42 0.81 -23.28 0.84
N LEU A 43 0.20 -22.14 1.17
CA LEU A 43 -0.93 -21.60 0.41
C LEU A 43 -0.47 -21.03 -0.96
N PHE A 44 0.62 -20.29 -0.96
CA PHE A 44 1.33 -19.84 -2.16
C PHE A 44 2.76 -19.37 -1.82
N ARG A 45 3.63 -19.29 -2.82
CA ARG A 45 5.02 -18.85 -2.69
C ARG A 45 5.22 -17.45 -3.24
N GLN A 46 6.20 -16.74 -2.72
CA GLN A 46 6.65 -15.47 -3.29
C GLN A 46 7.04 -15.66 -4.76
N GLY A 47 6.51 -14.80 -5.64
CA GLY A 47 6.73 -14.84 -7.08
C GLY A 47 5.70 -15.65 -7.87
N ASP A 48 4.85 -16.46 -7.22
CA ASP A 48 3.74 -17.12 -7.87
C ASP A 48 2.78 -16.13 -8.53
N ALA A 49 2.04 -16.56 -9.54
CA ALA A 49 1.02 -15.71 -10.16
C ALA A 49 -0.03 -15.25 -9.14
N GLY A 50 -0.34 -13.96 -9.17
CA GLY A 50 -1.36 -13.36 -8.30
C GLY A 50 -2.76 -13.67 -8.82
N ASN A 51 -3.33 -14.80 -8.41
CA ASN A 51 -4.60 -15.33 -8.92
C ASN A 51 -5.84 -14.88 -8.14
N GLY A 52 -5.69 -14.15 -7.01
CA GLY A 52 -6.83 -13.66 -6.21
C GLY A 52 -6.50 -13.36 -4.76
N LEU A 53 -7.54 -13.11 -3.99
CA LEU A 53 -7.54 -12.74 -2.57
C LEU A 53 -8.10 -13.89 -1.73
N TYR A 54 -7.45 -14.22 -0.63
CA TYR A 54 -7.90 -15.19 0.36
C TYR A 54 -8.41 -14.48 1.62
N LEU A 55 -9.56 -14.91 2.12
CA LEU A 55 -10.20 -14.47 3.36
C LEU A 55 -10.19 -15.64 4.34
N VAL A 56 -9.46 -15.54 5.44
CA VAL A 56 -9.34 -16.60 6.44
C VAL A 56 -10.55 -16.59 7.37
N THR A 57 -11.28 -17.70 7.44
CA THR A 57 -12.44 -17.86 8.32
C THR A 57 -12.13 -18.63 9.59
N ASP A 58 -11.23 -19.60 9.46
CA ASP A 58 -10.76 -20.42 10.58
C ASP A 58 -9.30 -20.81 10.38
N GLY A 59 -8.61 -21.12 11.48
CA GLY A 59 -7.18 -21.40 11.46
C GLY A 59 -6.31 -20.14 11.42
N ALA A 60 -5.05 -20.31 11.01
CA ALA A 60 -4.08 -19.20 10.90
C ALA A 60 -3.08 -19.46 9.80
N ILE A 61 -2.67 -18.37 9.13
CA ILE A 61 -1.63 -18.35 8.11
C ILE A 61 -0.47 -17.49 8.55
N GLN A 62 0.73 -17.80 8.08
CA GLN A 62 1.97 -17.12 8.38
C GLN A 62 2.56 -16.52 7.11
N ILE A 63 2.90 -15.25 7.17
CA ILE A 63 3.58 -14.54 6.07
C ILE A 63 5.06 -14.55 6.32
N HIS A 64 5.82 -15.03 5.33
CA HIS A 64 7.28 -15.08 5.36
C HIS A 64 7.87 -14.22 4.24
N ALA A 65 8.90 -13.45 4.58
CA ALA A 65 9.75 -12.75 3.60
C ALA A 65 11.11 -13.44 3.51
N ARG A 66 11.78 -13.28 2.36
CA ARG A 66 13.16 -13.75 2.20
C ARG A 66 14.13 -12.78 2.85
N ALA A 67 15.00 -13.30 3.73
CA ALA A 67 16.16 -12.61 4.28
C ALA A 67 17.41 -12.84 3.40
N PRO A 68 18.52 -12.12 3.64
CA PRO A 68 19.84 -12.45 3.09
C PRO A 68 20.21 -13.90 3.40
N GLY A 69 20.68 -14.65 2.40
CA GLY A 69 20.94 -16.10 2.55
C GLY A 69 19.77 -17.00 2.16
N ASP A 70 18.70 -16.43 1.62
CA ASP A 70 17.46 -17.12 1.16
C ASP A 70 16.62 -17.75 2.27
N GLU A 71 16.90 -17.41 3.53
CA GLU A 71 16.14 -17.86 4.69
C GLU A 71 14.75 -17.19 4.72
N ALA A 72 13.75 -18.00 5.09
CA ALA A 72 12.37 -17.54 5.26
C ALA A 72 12.21 -16.94 6.68
N VAL A 73 12.05 -15.63 6.78
CA VAL A 73 11.80 -14.95 8.06
C VAL A 73 10.30 -14.72 8.21
N HIS A 74 9.74 -15.15 9.35
CA HIS A 74 8.36 -14.88 9.73
C HIS A 74 8.16 -13.37 9.95
N ILE A 75 7.18 -12.79 9.28
CA ILE A 75 6.85 -11.37 9.39
C ILE A 75 5.62 -11.16 10.26
N VAL A 76 4.52 -11.88 9.98
CA VAL A 76 3.26 -11.73 10.67
C VAL A 76 2.38 -12.98 10.51
N SER A 77 1.58 -13.26 11.52
CA SER A 77 0.52 -14.27 11.46
C SER A 77 -0.84 -13.59 11.26
N ILE A 78 -1.67 -14.18 10.43
CA ILE A 78 -3.04 -13.73 10.13
C ILE A 78 -3.98 -14.85 10.57
N SER A 79 -4.90 -14.52 11.45
CA SER A 79 -5.95 -15.41 11.96
C SER A 79 -7.29 -15.14 11.29
N SER A 80 -8.33 -15.78 11.79
CA SER A 80 -9.72 -15.57 11.36
C SER A 80 -10.09 -14.08 11.28
N GLY A 81 -10.80 -13.71 10.23
CA GLY A 81 -11.16 -12.33 9.89
C GLY A 81 -10.10 -11.58 9.08
N GLY A 82 -8.91 -12.15 8.91
CA GLY A 82 -7.85 -11.54 8.11
C GLY A 82 -7.88 -11.96 6.64
N LEU A 83 -7.04 -11.29 5.84
CA LEU A 83 -6.96 -11.54 4.41
C LEU A 83 -5.50 -11.56 3.92
N VAL A 84 -5.24 -12.20 2.77
CA VAL A 84 -3.93 -12.24 2.12
C VAL A 84 -4.05 -12.35 0.61
N GLY A 85 -3.07 -11.81 -0.11
CA GLY A 85 -3.05 -11.82 -1.58
C GLY A 85 -3.72 -10.61 -2.22
N GLU A 86 -3.97 -9.57 -1.44
CA GLU A 86 -4.61 -8.30 -1.82
C GLU A 86 -3.92 -7.59 -2.98
N ALA A 87 -2.60 -7.70 -3.08
CA ALA A 87 -1.82 -7.12 -4.16
C ALA A 87 -2.30 -7.58 -5.54
N ALA A 88 -2.71 -8.85 -5.64
CA ALA A 88 -3.21 -9.41 -6.89
C ALA A 88 -4.49 -8.74 -7.39
N LEU A 89 -5.35 -8.26 -6.50
CA LEU A 89 -6.56 -7.52 -6.88
C LEU A 89 -6.27 -6.08 -7.28
N LEU A 90 -5.26 -5.44 -6.67
CA LEU A 90 -4.96 -4.03 -6.93
C LEU A 90 -4.21 -3.80 -8.24
N ASP A 91 -3.20 -4.60 -8.58
CA ASP A 91 -2.34 -4.35 -9.73
C ASP A 91 -1.97 -5.59 -10.55
N GLY A 92 -2.47 -6.76 -10.14
CA GLY A 92 -2.18 -8.02 -10.82
C GLY A 92 -0.74 -8.53 -10.67
N SER A 93 -0.01 -7.98 -9.76
CA SER A 93 1.39 -8.39 -9.51
C SER A 93 1.49 -9.82 -8.99
N PRO A 94 2.63 -10.52 -9.19
CA PRO A 94 2.94 -11.78 -8.53
C PRO A 94 2.87 -11.67 -7.01
N ARG A 95 2.78 -12.79 -6.30
CA ARG A 95 2.74 -12.85 -4.84
C ARG A 95 3.95 -12.15 -4.21
N SER A 96 3.71 -11.29 -3.22
CA SER A 96 4.75 -10.47 -2.57
C SER A 96 5.54 -11.21 -1.49
N ALA A 97 4.99 -12.29 -0.95
CA ALA A 97 5.55 -13.09 0.14
C ALA A 97 5.14 -14.55 -0.01
N THR A 98 5.79 -15.46 0.71
CA THR A 98 5.36 -16.84 0.89
C THR A 98 4.40 -16.93 2.05
N VAL A 99 3.30 -17.65 1.88
CA VAL A 99 2.28 -17.88 2.90
C VAL A 99 2.14 -19.36 3.19
N THR A 100 2.29 -19.71 4.46
CA THR A 100 2.20 -21.09 4.99
C THR A 100 1.17 -21.15 6.12
N THR A 101 0.84 -22.34 6.57
CA THR A 101 0.08 -22.55 7.79
C THR A 101 0.68 -23.70 8.61
N THR A 102 0.65 -23.60 9.93
CA THR A 102 1.09 -24.67 10.84
C THR A 102 -0.06 -25.53 11.35
N ILE A 103 -1.27 -24.93 11.44
CA ILE A 103 -2.46 -25.55 12.02
C ILE A 103 -3.58 -25.79 11.02
N GLY A 104 -3.35 -25.46 9.75
CA GLY A 104 -4.37 -25.43 8.71
C GLY A 104 -5.12 -24.10 8.67
N ALA A 105 -5.83 -23.87 7.57
CA ALA A 105 -6.70 -22.72 7.41
C ALA A 105 -7.81 -23.02 6.41
N THR A 106 -8.99 -22.50 6.67
CA THR A 106 -10.13 -22.50 5.74
C THR A 106 -10.66 -21.11 5.50
N GLY A 107 -11.40 -20.94 4.42
CA GLY A 107 -12.00 -19.65 4.14
C GLY A 107 -12.56 -19.49 2.74
N TYR A 108 -12.58 -18.23 2.28
CA TYR A 108 -13.06 -17.88 0.96
C TYR A 108 -11.94 -17.31 0.10
N PHE A 109 -11.93 -17.73 -1.14
CA PHE A 109 -11.05 -17.22 -2.19
C PHE A 109 -11.86 -16.39 -3.17
N ILE A 110 -11.37 -15.19 -3.50
CA ILE A 110 -11.95 -14.34 -4.54
C ILE A 110 -11.01 -14.43 -5.75
N PRO A 111 -11.37 -15.21 -6.81
CA PRO A 111 -10.56 -15.30 -8.00
C PRO A 111 -10.46 -13.95 -8.70
N ARG A 112 -9.23 -13.54 -9.05
CA ARG A 112 -8.96 -12.27 -9.73
C ARG A 112 -9.75 -12.14 -11.04
N GLU A 113 -9.79 -13.20 -11.83
CA GLU A 113 -10.49 -13.20 -13.12
C GLU A 113 -11.98 -12.86 -12.98
N ARG A 114 -12.66 -13.47 -12.01
CA ARG A 114 -14.08 -13.19 -11.72
C ARG A 114 -14.27 -11.78 -11.16
N PHE A 115 -13.35 -11.34 -10.32
CA PHE A 115 -13.36 -9.98 -9.79
C PHE A 115 -13.18 -8.94 -10.90
N GLU A 116 -12.19 -9.12 -11.79
CA GLU A 116 -11.98 -8.24 -12.94
C GLU A 116 -13.18 -8.21 -13.90
N ALA A 117 -13.91 -9.32 -14.05
CA ALA A 117 -15.17 -9.33 -14.79
C ALA A 117 -16.20 -8.39 -14.16
N GLN A 118 -16.35 -8.40 -12.82
CA GLN A 118 -17.25 -7.46 -12.15
C GLN A 118 -16.81 -6.00 -12.28
N VAL A 119 -15.50 -5.72 -12.29
CA VAL A 119 -14.98 -4.37 -12.56
C VAL A 119 -15.32 -3.92 -13.99
N ARG A 120 -15.12 -4.78 -15.00
CA ARG A 120 -15.48 -4.50 -16.39
C ARG A 120 -16.97 -4.23 -16.56
N ASP A 121 -17.81 -4.98 -15.84
CA ASP A 121 -19.27 -4.82 -15.84
C ASP A 121 -19.74 -3.63 -15.00
N SER A 122 -18.81 -2.80 -14.50
CA SER A 122 -19.07 -1.62 -13.67
C SER A 122 -19.93 -1.91 -12.43
N ARG A 123 -19.75 -3.07 -11.81
CA ARG A 123 -20.48 -3.45 -10.60
C ARG A 123 -20.03 -2.60 -9.40
N PRO A 124 -20.94 -1.91 -8.70
CA PRO A 124 -20.59 -1.09 -7.53
C PRO A 124 -19.84 -1.88 -6.44
N ALA A 125 -20.20 -3.15 -6.27
CA ALA A 125 -19.54 -4.08 -5.33
C ALA A 125 -18.03 -4.22 -5.57
N ALA A 126 -17.61 -4.29 -6.84
CA ALA A 126 -16.21 -4.41 -7.21
C ALA A 126 -15.42 -3.15 -6.86
N PHE A 127 -15.96 -1.96 -7.11
CA PHE A 127 -15.33 -0.69 -6.75
C PHE A 127 -15.23 -0.52 -5.24
N ALA A 128 -16.29 -0.86 -4.51
CA ALA A 128 -16.30 -0.85 -3.05
C ALA A 128 -15.24 -1.80 -2.48
N LEU A 129 -15.08 -3.00 -3.05
CA LEU A 129 -14.04 -3.94 -2.63
C LEU A 129 -12.64 -3.40 -2.89
N VAL A 130 -12.37 -2.84 -4.07
CA VAL A 130 -11.05 -2.22 -4.38
C VAL A 130 -10.71 -1.15 -3.36
N ASP A 131 -11.66 -0.29 -3.03
CA ASP A 131 -11.44 0.79 -2.07
C ASP A 131 -11.12 0.27 -0.68
N ARG A 132 -11.85 -0.76 -0.22
CA ARG A 132 -11.57 -1.44 1.05
C ARG A 132 -10.20 -2.13 1.06
N VAL A 133 -9.84 -2.78 -0.05
CA VAL A 133 -8.52 -3.43 -0.17
C VAL A 133 -7.39 -2.41 -0.16
N ARG A 134 -7.58 -1.22 -0.77
CA ARG A 134 -6.60 -0.10 -0.66
C ARG A 134 -6.38 0.31 0.80
N GLY A 135 -7.48 0.50 1.55
CA GLY A 135 -7.42 0.83 2.97
C GLY A 135 -6.67 -0.24 3.79
N GLU A 136 -6.93 -1.50 3.51
CA GLU A 136 -6.25 -2.62 4.18
C GLU A 136 -4.75 -2.66 3.85
N VAL A 137 -4.38 -2.45 2.59
CA VAL A 137 -2.95 -2.36 2.20
C VAL A 137 -2.29 -1.14 2.85
N ALA A 138 -2.96 0.01 2.92
CA ALA A 138 -2.45 1.19 3.60
C ALA A 138 -2.22 0.92 5.10
N ARG A 139 -3.16 0.25 5.77
CA ARG A 139 -3.02 -0.18 7.17
C ARG A 139 -1.81 -1.10 7.36
N ARG A 140 -1.61 -2.09 6.50
CA ARG A 140 -0.44 -2.99 6.56
C ARG A 140 0.88 -2.28 6.33
N ILE A 141 0.92 -1.33 5.41
CA ILE A 141 2.11 -0.49 5.20
C ILE A 141 2.42 0.25 6.50
N ARG A 142 1.43 0.86 7.15
CA ARG A 142 1.58 1.57 8.43
C ARG A 142 2.10 0.64 9.53
N GLU A 143 1.54 -0.55 9.67
CA GLU A 143 1.98 -1.56 10.64
C GLU A 143 3.43 -2.01 10.37
N THR A 144 3.78 -2.21 9.09
CA THR A 144 5.15 -2.56 8.70
C THR A 144 6.13 -1.44 9.06
N ILE A 145 5.77 -0.16 8.82
CA ILE A 145 6.57 0.99 9.24
C ILE A 145 6.73 1.02 10.76
N SER A 146 5.65 0.79 11.51
CA SER A 146 5.67 0.73 12.97
C SER A 146 6.56 -0.41 13.48
N SER A 147 6.51 -1.58 12.84
CA SER A 147 7.38 -2.72 13.16
C SER A 147 8.85 -2.39 12.91
N ILE A 148 9.17 -1.75 11.77
CA ILE A 148 10.51 -1.28 11.48
C ILE A 148 10.94 -0.27 12.56
N ALA A 149 10.08 0.69 12.92
CA ALA A 149 10.38 1.70 13.93
C ALA A 149 10.67 1.12 15.32
N ALA A 150 10.07 -0.02 15.66
CA ALA A 150 10.28 -0.72 16.94
C ALA A 150 11.58 -1.51 17.00
N LEU A 151 12.29 -1.76 15.87
CA LEU A 151 13.53 -2.50 15.86
C LEU A 151 14.67 -1.70 16.50
N PRO A 152 15.64 -2.36 17.18
CA PRO A 152 16.81 -1.69 17.74
C PRO A 152 17.70 -1.11 16.62
N LEU A 153 18.42 -0.04 16.94
CA LEU A 153 19.34 0.65 15.99
C LEU A 153 20.41 -0.27 15.38
N SER A 154 20.80 -1.33 16.09
CA SER A 154 21.77 -2.34 15.61
C SER A 154 21.27 -3.14 14.39
N ALA A 155 19.96 -3.15 14.15
CA ALA A 155 19.35 -3.81 12.98
C ALA A 155 19.25 -2.89 11.74
N VAL A 156 19.60 -1.62 11.91
CA VAL A 156 19.38 -0.58 10.89
C VAL A 156 20.69 -0.24 10.20
N VAL A 157 20.71 -0.34 8.88
CA VAL A 157 21.77 0.25 8.07
C VAL A 157 21.62 1.78 8.17
N ALA A 158 22.57 2.46 8.82
CA ALA A 158 22.53 3.90 9.02
C ALA A 158 22.33 4.64 7.68
N GLY A 159 21.12 5.00 7.40
CA GLY A 159 20.77 5.94 6.33
C GLY A 159 21.10 7.35 6.81
N GLY A 160 21.84 8.10 6.01
CA GLY A 160 22.45 9.39 6.28
C GLY A 160 21.70 10.34 7.23
N ARG A 161 22.48 11.03 8.03
CA ARG A 161 22.07 12.08 8.96
C ARG A 161 21.30 13.17 8.22
N SER A 162 20.11 13.47 8.63
CA SER A 162 19.45 14.74 8.89
C SER A 162 17.94 14.65 8.71
N HIS A 163 17.23 15.11 9.71
CA HIS A 163 15.86 15.60 9.54
C HIS A 163 15.88 16.68 8.46
N GLY A 164 14.85 16.69 7.58
CA GLY A 164 14.63 17.85 6.73
C GLY A 164 14.45 19.10 7.62
N ILE A 165 14.85 20.24 7.15
CA ILE A 165 14.74 21.50 7.86
C ILE A 165 13.68 22.36 7.17
N TYR A 166 12.73 22.92 7.91
CA TYR A 166 11.86 23.97 7.38
C TYR A 166 12.70 25.22 7.13
N ARG A 167 12.92 25.59 5.85
CA ARG A 167 13.68 26.80 5.51
C ARG A 167 12.80 27.89 4.90
N GLN A 168 12.14 27.60 3.78
CA GLN A 168 11.37 28.61 3.04
C GLN A 168 9.93 28.18 2.78
N GLY A 169 9.64 26.88 2.91
CA GLY A 169 8.34 26.32 2.55
C GLY A 169 8.11 26.26 1.02
N PRO A 170 6.95 25.73 0.61
CA PRO A 170 6.62 25.58 -0.79
C PRO A 170 6.36 26.94 -1.46
N THR A 171 6.89 27.13 -2.68
CA THR A 171 6.56 28.26 -3.54
C THR A 171 5.70 27.80 -4.71
N LYS A 172 4.80 28.68 -5.19
CA LYS A 172 3.96 28.38 -6.36
C LYS A 172 4.87 28.19 -7.59
N SER A 173 4.54 27.19 -8.42
CA SER A 173 5.25 26.91 -9.67
C SER A 173 4.37 27.19 -10.87
N ASP A 174 4.96 27.75 -11.95
CA ASP A 174 4.30 27.98 -13.23
C ASP A 174 4.55 26.83 -14.24
N ALA A 175 4.99 25.65 -13.77
CA ALA A 175 5.24 24.50 -14.62
C ALA A 175 3.94 24.01 -15.29
N ASP A 176 4.05 23.57 -16.55
CA ASP A 176 2.94 22.90 -17.25
C ASP A 176 2.69 21.51 -16.64
N VAL A 177 1.81 21.48 -15.63
CA VAL A 177 1.48 20.26 -14.87
C VAL A 177 0.86 19.20 -15.77
N ALA A 178 0.01 19.58 -16.74
CA ALA A 178 -0.66 18.61 -17.62
C ALA A 178 0.34 17.90 -18.52
N ALA A 179 1.30 18.66 -19.12
CA ALA A 179 2.37 18.09 -19.92
C ALA A 179 3.29 17.17 -19.07
N LEU A 180 3.65 17.61 -17.86
CA LEU A 180 4.45 16.80 -16.94
C LEU A 180 3.73 15.49 -16.57
N LEU A 181 2.47 15.54 -16.15
CA LEU A 181 1.67 14.34 -15.84
C LEU A 181 1.65 13.37 -17.01
N GLY A 182 1.36 13.85 -18.24
CA GLY A 182 1.33 13.00 -19.43
C GLY A 182 2.66 12.32 -19.78
N SER A 183 3.79 12.89 -19.33
CA SER A 183 5.13 12.32 -19.54
C SER A 183 5.51 11.25 -18.49
N LEU A 184 4.78 11.16 -17.36
CA LEU A 184 5.08 10.23 -16.28
C LEU A 184 4.48 8.85 -16.55
N ALA A 185 5.30 7.80 -16.42
CA ALA A 185 4.89 6.42 -16.71
C ALA A 185 3.56 5.99 -16.04
N PRO A 186 3.26 6.31 -14.76
CA PRO A 186 1.99 5.95 -14.15
C PRO A 186 0.76 6.60 -14.78
N PHE A 187 0.96 7.75 -15.45
CA PHE A 187 -0.09 8.60 -16.03
C PHE A 187 -0.05 8.65 -17.57
N ALA A 188 0.89 7.97 -18.22
CA ALA A 188 1.12 8.04 -19.67
C ALA A 188 -0.09 7.58 -20.52
N ALA A 189 -1.02 6.81 -19.95
CA ALA A 189 -2.23 6.39 -20.63
C ALA A 189 -3.38 7.43 -20.55
N MET A 190 -3.17 8.57 -19.85
CA MET A 190 -4.17 9.64 -19.77
C MET A 190 -4.28 10.37 -21.11
N THR A 191 -5.50 10.72 -21.47
CA THR A 191 -5.72 11.68 -22.55
C THR A 191 -5.29 13.08 -22.10
N PRO A 192 -4.95 14.00 -23.01
CA PRO A 192 -4.64 15.39 -22.67
C PRO A 192 -5.73 16.07 -21.82
N LYS A 193 -7.00 15.77 -22.09
CA LYS A 193 -8.16 16.27 -21.32
C LYS A 193 -8.14 15.76 -19.88
N GLN A 194 -7.85 14.49 -19.66
CA GLN A 194 -7.72 13.91 -18.32
C GLN A 194 -6.53 14.50 -17.55
N ALA A 195 -5.39 14.69 -18.23
CA ALA A 195 -4.22 15.31 -17.60
C ALA A 195 -4.50 16.76 -17.19
N THR A 196 -5.15 17.56 -18.06
CA THR A 196 -5.57 18.93 -17.74
C THR A 196 -6.58 18.96 -16.59
N SER A 197 -7.55 18.04 -16.59
CA SER A 197 -8.54 17.94 -15.52
C SER A 197 -7.88 17.62 -14.17
N LEU A 198 -6.96 16.66 -14.12
CA LEU A 198 -6.25 16.30 -12.89
C LEU A 198 -5.32 17.43 -12.43
N ALA A 199 -4.61 18.09 -13.35
CA ALA A 199 -3.76 19.24 -13.07
C ALA A 199 -4.54 20.38 -12.40
N GLY A 200 -5.76 20.64 -12.87
CA GLY A 200 -6.65 21.67 -12.31
C GLY A 200 -7.27 21.32 -10.93
N LYS A 201 -7.03 20.12 -10.42
CA LYS A 201 -7.54 19.68 -9.10
C LYS A 201 -6.61 20.01 -7.94
N GLY A 202 -5.44 20.58 -8.19
CA GLY A 202 -4.48 20.88 -7.14
C GLY A 202 -3.62 22.10 -7.45
N GLU A 203 -2.63 22.30 -6.60
CA GLU A 203 -1.66 23.39 -6.73
C GLU A 203 -0.30 22.85 -7.14
N CYS A 204 0.33 23.51 -8.12
CA CYS A 204 1.71 23.21 -8.48
C CYS A 204 2.65 24.00 -7.57
N ILE A 205 3.54 23.28 -6.88
CA ILE A 205 4.51 23.87 -5.94
C ILE A 205 5.93 23.41 -6.24
N THR A 206 6.90 24.24 -5.91
CA THR A 206 8.33 23.91 -5.91
C THR A 206 8.85 23.91 -4.48
N ILE A 207 9.69 22.94 -4.15
CA ILE A 207 10.31 22.81 -2.83
C ILE A 207 11.79 22.48 -3.04
N ALA A 208 12.66 23.19 -2.32
CA ALA A 208 14.10 23.05 -2.46
C ALA A 208 14.62 21.77 -1.75
N ARG A 209 15.78 21.29 -2.22
CA ARG A 209 16.50 20.16 -1.61
C ARG A 209 16.77 20.40 -0.12
N GLY A 210 16.54 19.38 0.69
CA GLY A 210 16.76 19.37 2.13
C GLY A 210 15.60 19.92 2.95
N GLU A 211 14.54 20.44 2.31
CA GLU A 211 13.37 20.89 3.05
C GLU A 211 12.51 19.73 3.55
N LEU A 212 11.93 19.94 4.73
CA LEU A 212 10.94 19.07 5.34
C LEU A 212 9.54 19.52 4.86
N ILE A 213 8.80 18.61 4.23
CA ILE A 213 7.41 18.87 3.83
C ILE A 213 6.50 18.71 5.03
N ALA A 214 6.66 17.60 5.76
CA ALA A 214 5.89 17.31 6.95
C ALA A 214 6.61 16.29 7.86
N PRO A 215 6.61 16.48 9.18
CA PRO A 215 7.13 15.49 10.12
C PRO A 215 6.18 14.29 10.25
N ALA A 216 6.71 13.16 10.74
CA ALA A 216 5.90 12.03 11.15
C ALA A 216 4.88 12.45 12.22
N GLY A 217 3.68 11.89 12.18
CA GLY A 217 2.59 12.25 13.09
C GLY A 217 1.78 13.47 12.67
N SER A 218 2.18 14.22 11.64
CA SER A 218 1.39 15.33 11.10
C SER A 218 0.05 14.86 10.53
N PRO A 219 -0.99 15.72 10.55
CA PRO A 219 -2.24 15.42 9.86
C PRO A 219 -2.01 15.13 8.36
N GLY A 220 -2.70 14.12 7.82
CA GLY A 220 -2.67 13.79 6.40
C GLY A 220 -3.63 14.67 5.61
N GLU A 221 -3.26 15.89 5.30
CA GLU A 221 -4.12 16.87 4.63
C GLU A 221 -3.95 16.89 3.11
N TRP A 222 -2.81 16.40 2.63
CA TRP A 222 -2.40 16.56 1.23
C TRP A 222 -1.94 15.25 0.59
N LEU A 223 -2.36 15.04 -0.65
CA LEU A 223 -1.69 14.15 -1.60
C LEU A 223 -0.68 14.98 -2.40
N HIS A 224 0.56 14.50 -2.48
CA HIS A 224 1.59 15.09 -3.34
C HIS A 224 1.92 14.12 -4.47
N ILE A 225 1.77 14.55 -5.72
CA ILE A 225 2.25 13.83 -6.90
C ILE A 225 3.60 14.42 -7.28
N VAL A 226 4.63 13.60 -7.32
CA VAL A 226 5.97 14.05 -7.73
C VAL A 226 6.00 14.23 -9.24
N LEU A 227 6.14 15.47 -9.70
CA LEU A 227 6.26 15.79 -11.12
C LEU A 227 7.74 15.80 -11.56
N ARG A 228 8.64 16.26 -10.69
CA ARG A 228 10.09 16.30 -10.90
C ARG A 228 10.81 16.25 -9.56
N GLY A 229 12.07 15.78 -9.55
CA GLY A 229 12.91 15.69 -8.36
C GLY A 229 12.74 14.39 -7.60
N ALA A 230 13.25 14.35 -6.37
CA ALA A 230 13.19 13.16 -5.52
C ALA A 230 12.84 13.52 -4.07
N LEU A 231 11.96 12.73 -3.47
CA LEU A 231 11.53 12.86 -2.08
C LEU A 231 11.85 11.58 -1.31
N ARG A 232 11.91 11.71 0.00
CA ARG A 232 12.19 10.60 0.93
C ARG A 232 11.09 10.51 1.96
N THR A 233 10.69 9.28 2.27
CA THR A 233 10.01 8.95 3.53
C THR A 233 11.02 8.35 4.50
N ALA A 234 11.00 8.79 5.76
CA ALA A 234 11.91 8.33 6.79
C ALA A 234 11.25 8.30 8.16
N ILE A 235 11.78 7.48 9.07
CA ILE A 235 11.38 7.47 10.47
C ILE A 235 12.49 8.06 11.35
N PRO A 236 12.15 8.85 12.39
CA PRO A 236 13.11 9.37 13.35
C PRO A 236 13.81 8.24 14.13
N ARG A 237 15.11 8.37 14.36
CA ARG A 237 15.96 7.47 15.16
C ARG A 237 16.90 8.29 16.04
N GLY A 238 16.38 8.86 17.14
CA GLY A 238 17.15 9.82 17.93
C GLY A 238 17.52 11.05 17.10
N ASP A 239 18.82 11.35 17.02
CA ASP A 239 19.37 12.49 16.25
C ASP A 239 19.53 12.17 14.73
N SER A 240 19.10 11.00 14.29
CA SER A 240 19.18 10.55 12.90
C SER A 240 17.82 10.13 12.36
N CYS A 241 17.75 9.87 11.05
CA CYS A 241 16.57 9.31 10.39
C CYS A 241 16.93 8.04 9.63
N GLU A 242 16.08 7.03 9.76
CA GLU A 242 16.13 5.85 8.91
C GLU A 242 15.29 6.09 7.66
N GLN A 243 15.95 6.05 6.49
CA GLN A 243 15.23 6.15 5.22
C GLN A 243 14.45 4.87 4.97
N LEU A 244 13.14 5.01 4.75
CA LEU A 244 12.25 3.91 4.38
C LEU A 244 12.20 3.74 2.86
N LEU A 245 11.77 4.79 2.16
CA LEU A 245 11.58 4.78 0.72
C LEU A 245 12.11 6.07 0.09
N LEU A 246 12.55 5.96 -1.16
CA LEU A 246 12.81 7.08 -2.06
C LEU A 246 11.73 7.11 -3.14
N HIS A 247 11.20 8.30 -3.38
CA HIS A 247 10.11 8.56 -4.30
C HIS A 247 10.58 9.49 -5.41
N GLY A 248 10.29 9.11 -6.64
CA GLY A 248 10.62 9.87 -7.85
C GLY A 248 9.38 10.30 -8.64
N PRO A 249 9.57 10.84 -9.86
CA PRO A 249 8.47 11.31 -10.70
C PRO A 249 7.41 10.24 -10.94
N GLY A 250 6.15 10.61 -10.71
CA GLY A 250 4.98 9.74 -10.77
C GLY A 250 4.58 9.10 -9.44
N ASP A 251 5.39 9.22 -8.38
CA ASP A 251 5.06 8.68 -7.07
C ASP A 251 4.12 9.62 -6.29
N LEU A 252 3.37 9.02 -5.36
CA LEU A 252 2.31 9.66 -4.56
C LEU A 252 2.73 9.64 -3.09
N LEU A 253 2.80 10.79 -2.42
CA LEU A 253 3.11 10.90 -0.99
C LEU A 253 1.90 11.45 -0.22
N GLY A 254 1.76 11.04 1.04
CA GLY A 254 0.58 11.35 1.84
C GLY A 254 -0.59 10.38 1.63
N LEU A 255 -0.49 9.50 0.64
CA LEU A 255 -1.56 8.57 0.24
C LEU A 255 -2.07 7.70 1.41
N LEU A 256 -1.18 7.17 2.26
CA LEU A 256 -1.57 6.32 3.40
C LEU A 256 -2.51 7.06 4.35
N ALA A 257 -2.11 8.27 4.75
CA ALA A 257 -2.86 9.09 5.70
C ALA A 257 -4.23 9.54 5.15
N LEU A 258 -4.37 9.62 3.83
CA LEU A 258 -5.65 9.91 3.18
C LEU A 258 -6.55 8.68 3.09
N LEU A 259 -5.98 7.48 2.90
CA LEU A 259 -6.73 6.24 2.76
C LEU A 259 -7.19 5.64 4.09
N ASP A 260 -6.35 5.74 5.14
CA ASP A 260 -6.63 5.17 6.46
C ASP A 260 -7.03 6.23 7.51
N GLU A 261 -7.19 7.49 7.07
CA GLU A 261 -7.58 8.63 7.90
C GLU A 261 -6.68 8.87 9.13
N GLY A 262 -5.47 8.30 9.09
CA GLY A 262 -4.47 8.43 10.15
C GLY A 262 -3.50 9.59 9.92
N PRO A 263 -2.60 9.85 10.87
CA PRO A 263 -1.50 10.78 10.68
C PRO A 263 -0.45 10.23 9.71
N LEU A 264 0.49 11.07 9.27
CA LEU A 264 1.62 10.61 8.46
C LEU A 264 2.45 9.58 9.25
N ALA A 265 2.67 8.40 8.66
CA ALA A 265 3.42 7.31 9.30
C ALA A 265 4.94 7.56 9.33
N SER A 266 5.42 8.51 8.54
CA SER A 266 6.84 8.86 8.38
C SER A 266 6.99 10.33 8.03
N GLU A 267 8.16 10.91 8.25
CA GLU A 267 8.48 12.24 7.73
C GLU A 267 8.58 12.23 6.21
N LEU A 268 8.23 13.37 5.60
CA LEU A 268 8.37 13.63 4.17
C LEU A 268 9.41 14.73 3.98
N SER A 269 10.50 14.45 3.26
CA SER A 269 11.56 15.44 3.01
C SER A 269 12.09 15.37 1.57
N VAL A 270 12.61 16.49 1.07
CA VAL A 270 13.07 16.66 -0.31
C VAL A 270 14.55 16.27 -0.43
N ARG A 271 14.89 15.39 -1.37
CA ARG A 271 16.26 14.93 -1.65
C ARG A 271 16.89 15.62 -2.85
N GLU A 272 16.06 16.04 -3.81
CA GLU A 272 16.45 16.85 -4.98
C GLU A 272 15.36 17.90 -5.17
N ASP A 273 15.70 19.09 -5.66
CA ASP A 273 14.72 20.14 -5.93
C ASP A 273 13.51 19.57 -6.65
N ALA A 274 12.32 19.78 -6.08
CA ALA A 274 11.13 19.06 -6.50
C ALA A 274 10.04 20.00 -6.99
N ILE A 275 9.32 19.56 -8.03
CA ILE A 275 8.04 20.13 -8.46
C ILE A 275 6.97 19.12 -8.14
N LEU A 276 5.95 19.54 -7.41
CA LEU A 276 4.87 18.68 -6.94
C LEU A 276 3.52 19.27 -7.35
N LEU A 277 2.58 18.39 -7.70
CA LEU A 277 1.15 18.71 -7.68
C LEU A 277 0.62 18.27 -6.33
N ARG A 278 0.13 19.21 -5.49
CA ARG A 278 -0.52 18.88 -4.23
C ARG A 278 -2.03 19.04 -4.35
N ILE A 279 -2.75 18.03 -3.86
CA ILE A 279 -4.21 17.93 -3.88
C ILE A 279 -4.68 17.81 -2.43
N ASP A 280 -5.61 18.66 -2.01
CA ASP A 280 -6.15 18.62 -0.65
C ASP A 280 -7.04 17.39 -0.41
N ARG A 281 -7.29 17.08 0.88
CA ARG A 281 -8.10 15.92 1.30
C ARG A 281 -9.50 15.94 0.70
N ALA A 282 -10.17 17.08 0.65
CA ALA A 282 -11.55 17.16 0.16
C ALA A 282 -11.62 16.83 -1.34
N THR A 283 -10.68 17.37 -2.11
CA THR A 283 -10.54 17.08 -3.55
C THR A 283 -10.13 15.62 -3.78
N PHE A 284 -9.23 15.06 -2.95
CA PHE A 284 -8.88 13.64 -3.02
C PHE A 284 -10.09 12.74 -2.77
N GLU A 285 -10.93 13.04 -1.78
CA GLU A 285 -12.15 12.28 -1.48
C GLU A 285 -13.18 12.37 -2.63
N ALA A 286 -13.33 13.52 -3.28
CA ALA A 286 -14.17 13.65 -4.47
C ALA A 286 -13.65 12.77 -5.62
N LEU A 287 -12.33 12.79 -5.88
CA LEU A 287 -11.70 11.89 -6.85
C LEU A 287 -11.90 10.41 -6.49
N ARG A 288 -11.82 10.05 -5.20
CA ARG A 288 -12.04 8.67 -4.72
C ARG A 288 -13.43 8.16 -5.02
N LYS A 289 -14.42 9.03 -4.99
CA LYS A 289 -15.81 8.73 -5.39
C LYS A 289 -16.00 8.67 -6.90
N GLY A 290 -14.96 8.85 -7.70
CA GLY A 290 -15.02 8.84 -9.16
C GLY A 290 -15.39 10.19 -9.77
N GLU A 291 -15.37 11.26 -9.00
CA GLU A 291 -15.69 12.60 -9.48
C GLU A 291 -14.52 13.19 -10.28
N GLY A 292 -14.72 13.39 -11.56
CA GLY A 292 -13.75 14.07 -12.43
C GLY A 292 -12.95 13.15 -13.34
N GLU A 293 -12.58 13.72 -14.48
CA GLU A 293 -11.70 13.08 -15.44
C GLU A 293 -10.28 12.96 -14.87
N GLY A 294 -9.65 11.79 -15.04
CA GLY A 294 -8.33 11.51 -14.47
C GLY A 294 -8.34 10.78 -13.12
N ALA A 295 -9.48 10.69 -12.42
CA ALA A 295 -9.61 9.94 -11.17
C ALA A 295 -9.17 8.47 -11.33
N GLN A 296 -9.60 7.81 -12.41
CA GLN A 296 -9.23 6.43 -12.69
C GLN A 296 -7.69 6.25 -12.82
N ALA A 297 -7.01 7.14 -13.55
CA ALA A 297 -5.56 7.07 -13.72
C ALA A 297 -4.84 7.29 -12.39
N LEU A 298 -5.29 8.25 -11.57
CA LEU A 298 -4.76 8.49 -10.23
C LEU A 298 -4.84 7.24 -9.37
N PHE A 299 -6.01 6.57 -9.34
CA PHE A 299 -6.18 5.39 -8.50
C PHE A 299 -5.49 4.14 -9.04
N LEU A 300 -5.28 4.01 -10.35
CA LEU A 300 -4.41 2.98 -10.91
C LEU A 300 -2.94 3.21 -10.50
N ALA A 301 -2.47 4.46 -10.55
CA ALA A 301 -1.14 4.81 -10.04
C ALA A 301 -1.02 4.51 -8.53
N ALA A 302 -2.04 4.89 -7.74
CA ALA A 302 -2.10 4.62 -6.31
C ALA A 302 -2.04 3.11 -5.99
N ASN A 303 -2.81 2.29 -6.70
CA ASN A 303 -2.81 0.83 -6.53
C ASN A 303 -1.40 0.24 -6.74
N ARG A 304 -0.76 0.59 -7.87
CA ARG A 304 0.60 0.12 -8.20
C ARG A 304 1.62 0.57 -7.15
N GLN A 305 1.50 1.80 -6.67
CA GLN A 305 2.41 2.31 -5.65
C GLN A 305 2.21 1.61 -4.31
N LEU A 306 0.99 1.47 -3.82
CA LEU A 306 0.70 0.77 -2.56
C LEU A 306 1.31 -0.63 -2.54
N VAL A 307 1.11 -1.40 -3.62
CA VAL A 307 1.68 -2.75 -3.73
C VAL A 307 3.21 -2.71 -3.77
N ARG A 308 3.80 -1.79 -4.53
CA ARG A 308 5.25 -1.62 -4.61
C ARG A 308 5.86 -1.24 -3.25
N ASP A 309 5.23 -0.31 -2.54
CA ASP A 309 5.73 0.19 -1.26
C ASP A 309 5.58 -0.87 -0.16
N LEU A 310 4.45 -1.60 -0.10
CA LEU A 310 4.30 -2.74 0.81
C LEU A 310 5.41 -3.78 0.59
N ARG A 311 5.73 -4.13 -0.66
CA ARG A 311 6.79 -5.08 -0.98
C ARG A 311 8.17 -4.59 -0.56
N ARG A 312 8.47 -3.31 -0.78
CA ARG A 312 9.76 -2.71 -0.41
C ARG A 312 9.93 -2.68 1.11
N LEU A 313 8.88 -2.30 1.83
CA LEU A 313 8.90 -2.23 3.30
C LEU A 313 8.93 -3.62 3.93
N THR A 314 8.17 -4.60 3.41
CA THR A 314 8.24 -5.99 3.87
C THR A 314 9.64 -6.59 3.69
N ARG A 315 10.30 -6.30 2.55
CA ARG A 315 11.71 -6.72 2.35
C ARG A 315 12.67 -6.01 3.28
N HIS A 316 12.45 -4.73 3.55
CA HIS A 316 13.26 -3.96 4.51
C HIS A 316 13.15 -4.57 5.90
N LEU A 317 11.93 -4.83 6.38
CA LEU A 317 11.67 -5.48 7.66
C LEU A 317 12.29 -6.88 7.71
N GLY A 318 12.11 -7.69 6.67
CA GLY A 318 12.70 -9.05 6.60
C GLY A 318 14.22 -9.05 6.69
N ARG A 319 14.89 -8.10 6.02
CA ARG A 319 16.36 -7.94 6.13
C ARG A 319 16.79 -7.55 7.54
N ALA A 320 16.10 -6.60 8.15
CA ALA A 320 16.40 -6.14 9.49
C ALA A 320 16.22 -7.25 10.53
N LEU A 321 15.15 -8.04 10.44
CA LEU A 321 14.92 -9.19 11.31
C LEU A 321 15.96 -10.30 11.10
N GLY A 322 16.34 -10.58 9.85
CA GLY A 322 17.39 -11.54 9.53
C GLY A 322 18.76 -11.15 10.11
N LEU A 323 19.12 -9.87 10.06
CA LEU A 323 20.35 -9.35 10.70
C LEU A 323 20.32 -9.52 12.23
N LEU A 324 19.17 -9.27 12.86
CA LEU A 324 19.01 -9.48 14.31
C LEU A 324 19.17 -10.96 14.68
N ALA A 325 18.57 -11.86 13.92
CA ALA A 325 18.69 -13.31 14.16
C ALA A 325 20.15 -13.79 14.00
N PHE A 326 20.85 -13.32 12.97
CA PHE A 326 22.26 -13.62 12.75
C PHE A 326 23.15 -13.13 13.89
N ASN A 327 22.97 -11.89 14.34
CA ASN A 327 23.72 -11.32 15.44
C ASN A 327 23.45 -12.02 16.79
N ALA A 328 22.22 -12.50 17.01
CA ALA A 328 21.84 -13.27 18.21
C ALA A 328 22.46 -14.67 18.22
N GLY A 329 22.55 -15.33 17.05
CA GLY A 329 23.18 -16.67 16.92
C GLY A 329 24.70 -16.63 17.02
N GLY A 330 25.35 -15.57 16.52
CA GLY A 330 26.81 -15.42 16.56
C GLY A 330 27.39 -15.11 17.94
N SER A 331 26.58 -14.76 18.95
CA SER A 331 27.01 -14.53 20.33
C SER A 331 26.98 -15.78 21.21
N ALA A 332 26.55 -16.93 20.67
CA ALA A 332 26.47 -18.19 21.44
C ALA A 332 27.72 -19.11 21.30
N ASP A 333 28.65 -18.75 20.41
CA ASP A 333 29.83 -19.55 20.10
C ASP A 333 31.19 -18.89 20.51
N VAL A 334 31.19 -18.00 21.54
CA VAL A 334 32.46 -17.45 22.11
C VAL A 334 32.56 -17.72 23.61
#